data_53e4b360ce66c42fe0c1a7e356593b7d
#
_entry.id   53e4b360ce66c42fe0c1a7e356593b7d
#
_cell.length_a   1.000
_cell.length_b   1.000
_cell.length_c   1.000
_cell.angle_alpha   90.00
_cell.angle_beta   90.00
_cell.angle_gamma   90.00
#
_symmetry.space_group_name_H-M   'P 1'
#
loop_
_entity.id
_entity.type
_entity.pdbx_description
1 polymer ?
#
loop_
_entity_poly.entity_id
_entity_poly.type
_entity_poly.pdbx_seq_one_letter_code
_entity_poly.pdbx_strand_id
1 'polypeptide(L)'
;MKILLRALCAGLAISSLPAMASVTYQDIVSAATNPDDLSRQALVTIFGDVVTNPLSTSAPTLIGSMFGAFNSIIAVLAVVWFMFIGIRHVVRSGHQGQVFSTGRDVVGTLSVVAGFLMIVPTGNGWSLAQLIMLWGASIMGVGSANVMVQLAADNIANGYSMTVQPVQASTRTAARGIFEM
;
A
#
# COMPACT_ATOMS: atom_id res chain seq x y z
N MET A 1 -12.80 -14.08 -20.22
CA MET A 1 -13.13 -12.76 -20.78
C MET A 1 -14.20 -12.01 -19.96
N LYS A 2 -15.36 -12.63 -19.66
CA LYS A 2 -16.44 -11.94 -18.89
C LYS A 2 -16.08 -11.55 -17.44
N ILE A 3 -15.22 -12.31 -16.74
CA ILE A 3 -14.78 -12.02 -15.36
C ILE A 3 -13.80 -10.84 -15.33
N LEU A 4 -12.89 -10.77 -16.29
CA LEU A 4 -11.93 -9.66 -16.41
C LEU A 4 -12.64 -8.33 -16.74
N LEU A 5 -13.67 -8.38 -17.60
CA LEU A 5 -14.47 -7.21 -17.93
C LEU A 5 -15.28 -6.71 -16.72
N ARG A 6 -15.81 -7.64 -15.89
CA ARG A 6 -16.53 -7.29 -14.65
C ARG A 6 -15.60 -6.67 -13.58
N ALA A 7 -14.37 -7.20 -13.45
CA ALA A 7 -13.37 -6.64 -12.55
C ALA A 7 -12.90 -5.24 -13.00
N LEU A 8 -12.75 -5.03 -14.32
CA LEU A 8 -12.43 -3.73 -14.89
C LEU A 8 -13.55 -2.71 -14.70
N CYS A 9 -14.81 -3.12 -14.90
CA CYS A 9 -15.98 -2.26 -14.66
C CYS A 9 -16.16 -1.93 -13.16
N ALA A 10 -15.88 -2.88 -12.25
CA ALA A 10 -15.91 -2.62 -10.81
C ALA A 10 -14.82 -1.64 -10.39
N GLY A 11 -13.60 -1.74 -10.97
CA GLY A 11 -12.51 -0.78 -10.75
C GLY A 11 -12.84 0.64 -11.24
N LEU A 12 -13.51 0.76 -12.37
CA LEU A 12 -13.95 2.05 -12.92
C LEU A 12 -15.12 2.69 -12.15
N ALA A 13 -15.99 1.88 -11.53
CA ALA A 13 -17.09 2.39 -10.73
C ALA A 13 -16.65 3.03 -9.40
N ILE A 14 -15.46 2.67 -8.89
CA ILE A 14 -14.88 3.26 -7.68
C ILE A 14 -14.36 4.68 -7.95
N SER A 15 -14.04 5.01 -9.20
CA SER A 15 -13.53 6.34 -9.59
C SER A 15 -14.61 7.43 -9.67
N SER A 16 -15.89 7.09 -9.52
CA SER A 16 -17.02 8.02 -9.60
C SER A 16 -17.61 8.40 -8.23
N LEU A 17 -16.85 8.27 -7.14
CA LEU A 17 -17.25 8.80 -5.85
C LEU A 17 -17.31 10.32 -5.92
N PRO A 18 -18.42 10.96 -5.50
CA PRO A 18 -18.54 12.40 -5.55
C PRO A 18 -17.45 13.05 -4.71
N ALA A 19 -16.80 14.06 -5.30
CA ALA A 19 -15.75 14.85 -4.67
C ALA A 19 -16.30 15.67 -3.50
N MET A 20 -16.46 15.05 -2.33
CA MET A 20 -16.83 15.73 -1.09
C MET A 20 -15.62 16.27 -0.32
N ALA A 21 -14.43 15.89 -0.68
CA ALA A 21 -13.17 16.54 -0.33
C ALA A 21 -12.23 16.28 -1.49
N SER A 22 -11.82 17.33 -2.17
CA SER A 22 -10.93 17.25 -3.34
C SER A 22 -9.49 16.97 -2.95
N VAL A 23 -9.26 15.97 -2.07
CA VAL A 23 -7.91 15.51 -1.76
C VAL A 23 -7.44 14.67 -2.94
N THR A 24 -6.53 15.22 -3.70
CA THR A 24 -5.92 14.58 -4.86
C THR A 24 -4.73 13.71 -4.40
N TYR A 25 -4.36 12.71 -5.19
CA TYR A 25 -3.12 11.95 -4.97
C TYR A 25 -1.89 12.87 -4.87
N GLN A 26 -1.86 13.95 -5.65
CA GLN A 26 -0.81 14.95 -5.62
C GLN A 26 -0.70 15.66 -4.25
N ASP A 27 -1.82 15.93 -3.59
CA ASP A 27 -1.83 16.56 -2.27
C ASP A 27 -1.23 15.61 -1.23
N ILE A 28 -1.54 14.32 -1.31
CA ILE A 28 -0.97 13.28 -0.45
C ILE A 28 0.54 13.17 -0.67
N VAL A 29 0.99 13.14 -1.94
CA VAL A 29 2.42 13.07 -2.27
C VAL A 29 3.16 14.31 -1.80
N SER A 30 2.63 15.50 -2.03
CA SER A 30 3.25 16.76 -1.60
C SER A 30 3.36 16.83 -0.07
N ALA A 31 2.32 16.42 0.65
CA ALA A 31 2.31 16.34 2.10
C ALA A 31 3.30 15.29 2.64
N ALA A 32 3.45 14.15 1.96
CA ALA A 32 4.40 13.10 2.32
C ALA A 32 5.87 13.50 2.06
N THR A 33 6.11 14.38 1.08
CA THR A 33 7.47 14.79 0.69
C THR A 33 7.94 16.07 1.39
N ASN A 34 7.15 16.61 2.30
CA ASN A 34 7.52 17.80 3.08
C ASN A 34 8.79 17.51 3.90
N PRO A 35 9.92 18.24 3.69
CA PRO A 35 11.17 18.01 4.42
C PRO A 35 11.07 18.31 5.92
N ASP A 36 10.15 19.20 6.33
CA ASP A 36 9.98 19.63 7.71
C ASP A 36 9.11 18.66 8.54
N ASP A 37 8.58 17.61 7.92
CA ASP A 37 7.79 16.60 8.61
C ASP A 37 8.66 15.68 9.47
N LEU A 38 8.40 15.69 10.78
CA LEU A 38 9.12 14.87 11.76
C LEU A 38 8.92 13.37 11.50
N SER A 39 7.75 12.94 11.04
CA SER A 39 7.48 11.53 10.72
C SER A 39 8.32 11.08 9.56
N ARG A 40 8.45 11.90 8.53
CA ARG A 40 9.33 11.64 7.39
C ARG A 40 10.79 11.63 7.81
N GLN A 41 11.22 12.61 8.59
CA GLN A 41 12.60 12.65 9.11
C GLN A 41 12.94 11.41 9.94
N ALA A 42 12.01 10.93 10.77
CA ALA A 42 12.18 9.69 11.51
C ALA A 42 12.32 8.48 10.58
N LEU A 43 11.49 8.38 9.55
CA LEU A 43 11.59 7.29 8.56
C LEU A 43 12.95 7.33 7.82
N VAL A 44 13.40 8.51 7.38
CA VAL A 44 14.70 8.66 6.71
C VAL A 44 15.84 8.32 7.65
N THR A 45 15.74 8.70 8.94
CA THR A 45 16.76 8.37 9.94
C THR A 45 16.87 6.86 10.18
N ILE A 46 15.74 6.16 10.19
CA ILE A 46 15.70 4.72 10.47
C ILE A 46 16.06 3.90 9.22
N PHE A 47 15.43 4.19 8.10
CA PHE A 47 15.53 3.38 6.89
C PHE A 47 16.53 3.92 5.86
N GLY A 48 16.94 5.17 6.01
CA GLY A 48 17.88 5.83 5.11
C GLY A 48 17.22 6.41 3.86
N ASP A 49 18.05 6.63 2.85
CA ASP A 49 17.68 7.30 1.60
C ASP A 49 16.63 6.56 0.75
N VAL A 50 16.42 5.27 1.00
CA VAL A 50 15.41 4.45 0.31
C VAL A 50 13.97 4.95 0.52
N VAL A 51 13.72 5.73 1.57
CA VAL A 51 12.41 6.35 1.84
C VAL A 51 12.11 7.44 0.81
N THR A 52 13.13 8.19 0.41
CA THR A 52 13.02 9.30 -0.54
C THR A 52 13.26 8.83 -1.97
N ASN A 53 14.18 7.91 -2.15
CA ASN A 53 14.55 7.33 -3.44
C ASN A 53 14.67 5.80 -3.32
N PRO A 54 13.57 5.05 -3.53
CA PRO A 54 13.53 3.60 -3.35
C PRO A 54 14.55 2.82 -4.20
N LEU A 55 14.98 3.39 -5.32
CA LEU A 55 15.94 2.76 -6.24
C LEU A 55 17.35 3.35 -6.09
N SER A 56 17.63 4.11 -5.05
CA SER A 56 18.98 4.64 -4.81
C SER A 56 19.97 3.49 -4.61
N THR A 57 21.15 3.68 -5.15
CA THR A 57 22.31 2.77 -4.96
C THR A 57 23.24 3.27 -3.86
N SER A 58 22.77 4.19 -3.00
CA SER A 58 23.52 4.68 -1.86
C SER A 58 23.88 3.54 -0.91
N ALA A 59 24.97 3.73 -0.15
CA ALA A 59 25.44 2.72 0.80
C ALA A 59 24.29 2.25 1.71
N PRO A 60 24.11 0.94 1.88
CA PRO A 60 23.02 0.41 2.67
C PRO A 60 23.18 0.84 4.14
N THR A 61 22.08 1.23 4.75
CA THR A 61 22.03 1.41 6.21
C THR A 61 22.24 0.06 6.92
N LEU A 62 22.49 0.07 8.23
CA LEU A 62 22.59 -1.16 9.02
C LEU A 62 21.35 -2.06 8.78
N ILE A 63 20.18 -1.46 8.80
CA ILE A 63 18.90 -2.17 8.55
C ILE A 63 18.87 -2.69 7.11
N GLY A 64 19.27 -1.89 6.13
CA GLY A 64 19.35 -2.32 4.73
C GLY A 64 20.30 -3.50 4.52
N SER A 65 21.44 -3.50 5.19
CA SER A 65 22.40 -4.62 5.09
C SER A 65 21.87 -5.90 5.77
N MET A 66 21.17 -5.78 6.91
CA MET A 66 20.51 -6.92 7.55
C MET A 66 19.40 -7.50 6.68
N PHE A 67 18.57 -6.65 6.08
CA PHE A 67 17.56 -7.10 5.13
C PHE A 67 18.17 -7.70 3.86
N GLY A 68 19.28 -7.14 3.38
CA GLY A 68 20.02 -7.68 2.25
C GLY A 68 20.50 -9.10 2.51
N ALA A 69 21.09 -9.37 3.67
CA ALA A 69 21.50 -10.70 4.07
C ALA A 69 20.30 -11.66 4.18
N PHE A 70 19.23 -11.23 4.83
CA PHE A 70 18.00 -12.01 4.98
C PHE A 70 17.35 -12.32 3.62
N ASN A 71 17.18 -11.32 2.78
CA ASN A 71 16.62 -11.47 1.44
C ASN A 71 17.47 -12.39 0.57
N SER A 72 18.79 -12.34 0.69
CA SER A 72 19.69 -13.23 -0.04
C SER A 72 19.51 -14.70 0.38
N ILE A 73 19.35 -14.97 1.67
CA ILE A 73 19.07 -16.33 2.17
C ILE A 73 17.70 -16.81 1.63
N ILE A 74 16.67 -15.98 1.70
CA ILE A 74 15.34 -16.32 1.17
C ILE A 74 15.41 -16.54 -0.35
N ALA A 75 16.15 -15.71 -1.09
CA ALA A 75 16.30 -15.86 -2.53
C ALA A 75 16.95 -17.22 -2.88
N VAL A 76 17.98 -17.65 -2.16
CA VAL A 76 18.60 -18.98 -2.34
C VAL A 76 17.60 -20.10 -2.09
N LEU A 77 16.85 -20.02 -0.98
CA LEU A 77 15.81 -21.00 -0.67
C LEU A 77 14.70 -21.01 -1.75
N ALA A 78 14.32 -19.85 -2.24
CA ALA A 78 13.34 -19.70 -3.31
C ALA A 78 13.84 -20.34 -4.63
N VAL A 79 15.11 -20.17 -4.99
CA VAL A 79 15.70 -20.83 -6.16
C VAL A 79 15.64 -22.35 -6.01
N VAL A 80 16.06 -22.89 -4.86
CA VAL A 80 16.00 -24.34 -4.59
C VAL A 80 14.56 -24.85 -4.72
N TRP A 81 13.61 -24.13 -4.12
CA TRP A 81 12.17 -24.46 -4.20
C TRP A 81 11.64 -24.41 -5.64
N PHE A 82 12.03 -23.37 -6.38
CA PHE A 82 11.66 -23.23 -7.80
C PHE A 82 12.21 -24.38 -8.64
N MET A 83 13.46 -24.79 -8.43
CA MET A 83 14.04 -25.95 -9.11
C MET A 83 13.25 -27.23 -8.80
N PHE A 84 12.86 -27.44 -7.54
CA PHE A 84 12.06 -28.59 -7.15
C PHE A 84 10.69 -28.61 -7.84
N ILE A 85 10.00 -27.46 -7.86
CA ILE A 85 8.72 -27.31 -8.58
C ILE A 85 8.91 -27.55 -10.08
N GLY A 86 9.98 -27.00 -10.67
CA GLY A 86 10.32 -27.17 -12.08
C GLY A 86 10.51 -28.65 -12.46
N ILE A 87 11.31 -29.39 -11.68
CA ILE A 87 11.55 -30.81 -11.88
C ILE A 87 10.22 -31.58 -11.79
N ARG A 88 9.42 -31.30 -10.76
CA ARG A 88 8.10 -31.94 -10.58
C ARG A 88 7.18 -31.64 -11.77
N HIS A 89 7.20 -30.42 -12.30
CA HIS A 89 6.40 -30.04 -13.46
C HIS A 89 6.85 -30.77 -14.72
N VAL A 90 8.15 -30.87 -14.99
CA VAL A 90 8.72 -31.61 -16.13
C VAL A 90 8.37 -33.08 -16.07
N VAL A 91 8.54 -33.74 -14.90
CA VAL A 91 8.20 -35.13 -14.72
C VAL A 91 6.71 -35.39 -14.99
N ARG A 92 5.84 -34.52 -14.47
CA ARG A 92 4.39 -34.63 -14.68
C ARG A 92 4.01 -34.40 -16.14
N SER A 93 4.63 -33.45 -16.80
CA SER A 93 4.41 -33.14 -18.23
C SER A 93 4.84 -34.30 -19.11
N GLY A 94 5.96 -34.96 -18.77
CA GLY A 94 6.45 -36.15 -19.49
C GLY A 94 5.45 -37.32 -19.41
N HIS A 95 4.77 -37.48 -18.28
CA HIS A 95 3.75 -38.54 -18.14
C HIS A 95 2.43 -38.21 -18.85
N GLN A 96 2.06 -36.93 -18.97
CA GLN A 96 0.79 -36.52 -19.54
C GLN A 96 0.88 -36.10 -21.02
N GLY A 97 2.08 -35.99 -21.58
CA GLY A 97 2.30 -35.56 -22.97
C GLY A 97 1.92 -34.13 -23.29
N GLN A 98 1.61 -33.33 -22.26
CA GLN A 98 1.20 -31.92 -22.41
C GLN A 98 1.99 -31.02 -21.43
N VAL A 99 2.69 -30.04 -21.97
CA VAL A 99 3.50 -29.12 -21.16
C VAL A 99 2.64 -28.08 -20.44
N PHE A 100 1.57 -27.62 -21.09
CA PHE A 100 0.59 -26.69 -20.53
C PHE A 100 -0.81 -27.17 -20.90
N SER A 101 -1.46 -27.92 -20.03
CA SER A 101 -2.78 -28.45 -20.31
C SER A 101 -3.91 -27.44 -20.11
N THR A 102 -3.66 -26.39 -19.35
CA THR A 102 -4.70 -25.39 -19.00
C THR A 102 -4.07 -24.02 -18.78
N GLY A 103 -4.78 -22.95 -19.16
CA GLY A 103 -4.34 -21.57 -18.89
C GLY A 103 -4.04 -21.27 -17.41
N ARG A 104 -4.51 -22.13 -16.50
CA ARG A 104 -4.25 -22.11 -15.07
C ARG A 104 -2.79 -22.43 -14.73
N ASP A 105 -2.17 -23.32 -15.51
CA ASP A 105 -0.77 -23.71 -15.31
C ASP A 105 0.18 -22.59 -15.71
N VAL A 106 -0.17 -21.84 -16.76
CA VAL A 106 0.59 -20.66 -17.20
C VAL A 106 0.53 -19.55 -16.15
N VAL A 107 -0.66 -19.25 -15.62
CA VAL A 107 -0.84 -18.23 -14.58
C VAL A 107 -0.10 -18.62 -13.30
N GLY A 108 -0.12 -19.90 -12.91
CA GLY A 108 0.62 -20.41 -11.76
C GLY A 108 2.12 -20.22 -11.92
N THR A 109 2.67 -20.58 -13.08
CA THR A 109 4.11 -20.40 -13.37
C THR A 109 4.51 -18.92 -13.36
N LEU A 110 3.70 -18.05 -13.99
CA LEU A 110 3.95 -16.62 -14.03
C LEU A 110 3.91 -16.00 -12.63
N SER A 111 2.98 -16.45 -11.78
CA SER A 111 2.88 -15.97 -10.38
C SER A 111 4.10 -16.36 -9.56
N VAL A 112 4.66 -17.55 -9.75
CA VAL A 112 5.89 -17.98 -9.07
C VAL A 112 7.08 -17.14 -9.50
N VAL A 113 7.22 -16.87 -10.79
CA VAL A 113 8.30 -16.00 -11.32
C VAL A 113 8.15 -14.58 -10.78
N ALA A 114 6.95 -14.01 -10.81
CA ALA A 114 6.68 -12.69 -10.26
C ALA A 114 6.98 -12.62 -8.77
N GLY A 115 6.56 -13.63 -8.00
CA GLY A 115 6.87 -13.73 -6.56
C GLY A 115 8.38 -13.80 -6.29
N PHE A 116 9.12 -14.55 -7.10
CA PHE A 116 10.57 -14.62 -6.99
C PHE A 116 11.24 -13.26 -7.26
N LEU A 117 10.83 -12.57 -8.33
CA LEU A 117 11.35 -11.23 -8.65
C LEU A 117 11.08 -10.21 -7.54
N MET A 118 9.95 -10.35 -6.82
CA MET A 118 9.62 -9.48 -5.69
C MET A 118 10.53 -9.69 -4.46
N ILE A 119 11.12 -10.88 -4.30
CA ILE A 119 11.97 -11.23 -3.15
C ILE A 119 13.45 -10.93 -3.41
N VAL A 120 13.90 -10.92 -4.68
CA VAL A 120 15.31 -10.68 -5.03
C VAL A 120 15.76 -9.32 -4.48
N PRO A 121 16.89 -9.28 -3.74
CA PRO A 121 17.41 -8.04 -3.20
C PRO A 121 17.92 -7.13 -4.31
N THR A 122 17.63 -5.85 -4.20
CA THR A 122 18.17 -4.79 -5.03
C THR A 122 19.58 -4.37 -4.56
N GLY A 123 20.23 -3.49 -5.26
CA GLY A 123 21.60 -3.05 -4.94
C GLY A 123 21.76 -2.40 -3.55
N ASN A 124 20.67 -1.92 -2.96
CA ASN A 124 20.64 -1.35 -1.60
C ASN A 124 20.29 -2.37 -0.50
N GLY A 125 20.16 -3.66 -0.84
CA GLY A 125 19.84 -4.74 0.09
C GLY A 125 18.33 -4.99 0.30
N TRP A 126 17.50 -4.07 -0.09
CA TRP A 126 16.04 -4.19 0.04
C TRP A 126 15.46 -5.03 -1.09
N SER A 127 14.46 -5.85 -0.81
CA SER A 127 13.68 -6.51 -1.87
C SER A 127 12.66 -5.53 -2.47
N LEU A 128 12.25 -5.80 -3.71
CA LEU A 128 11.26 -4.96 -4.39
C LEU A 128 9.94 -4.89 -3.61
N ALA A 129 9.50 -6.01 -3.01
CA ALA A 129 8.29 -6.04 -2.17
C ALA A 129 8.42 -5.11 -0.95
N GLN A 130 9.58 -5.13 -0.27
CA GLN A 130 9.84 -4.25 0.88
C GLN A 130 9.87 -2.78 0.48
N LEU A 131 10.47 -2.46 -0.67
CA LEU A 131 10.49 -1.09 -1.20
C LEU A 131 9.10 -0.58 -1.52
N ILE A 132 8.25 -1.39 -2.14
CA ILE A 132 6.85 -1.03 -2.42
C ILE A 132 6.08 -0.80 -1.11
N MET A 133 6.25 -1.67 -0.10
CA MET A 133 5.61 -1.50 1.20
C MET A 133 6.10 -0.24 1.92
N LEU A 134 7.40 0.00 1.93
CA LEU A 134 7.99 1.19 2.55
C LEU A 134 7.53 2.48 1.86
N TRP A 135 7.52 2.48 0.54
CA TRP A 135 7.03 3.60 -0.25
C TRP A 135 5.53 3.83 -0.01
N GLY A 136 4.72 2.76 -0.01
CA GLY A 136 3.30 2.84 0.32
C GLY A 136 3.06 3.38 1.72
N ALA A 137 3.78 2.89 2.73
CA ALA A 137 3.67 3.38 4.10
C ALA A 137 4.11 4.85 4.23
N SER A 138 5.19 5.24 3.56
CA SER A 138 5.68 6.62 3.58
C SER A 138 4.71 7.58 2.89
N ILE A 139 4.31 7.30 1.65
CA ILE A 139 3.45 8.20 0.88
C ILE A 139 2.01 8.15 1.39
N MET A 140 1.43 6.95 1.47
CA MET A 140 0.01 6.83 1.85
C MET A 140 -0.20 7.00 3.35
N GLY A 141 0.73 6.55 4.20
CA GLY A 141 0.63 6.69 5.65
C GLY A 141 0.90 8.11 6.10
N VAL A 142 2.11 8.61 5.89
CA VAL A 142 2.52 9.95 6.34
C VAL A 142 1.78 11.04 5.56
N GLY A 143 1.66 10.89 4.24
CA GLY A 143 1.00 11.88 3.40
C GLY A 143 -0.48 12.04 3.73
N SER A 144 -1.22 10.94 3.88
CA SER A 144 -2.64 11.02 4.24
C SER A 144 -2.85 11.58 5.66
N ALA A 145 -2.00 11.22 6.61
CA ALA A 145 -2.06 11.77 7.97
C ALA A 145 -1.85 13.29 7.96
N ASN A 146 -0.85 13.79 7.22
CA ASN A 146 -0.56 15.21 7.12
C ASN A 146 -1.70 15.98 6.44
N VAL A 147 -2.27 15.46 5.35
CA VAL A 147 -3.44 16.07 4.70
C VAL A 147 -4.63 16.12 5.66
N MET A 148 -4.88 15.06 6.44
CA MET A 148 -5.95 15.07 7.44
C MET A 148 -5.73 16.11 8.54
N VAL A 149 -4.50 16.26 9.02
CA VAL A 149 -4.16 17.29 10.01
C VAL A 149 -4.33 18.69 9.43
N GLN A 150 -3.88 18.93 8.20
CA GLN A 150 -4.09 20.22 7.52
C GLN A 150 -5.58 20.54 7.36
N LEU A 151 -6.36 19.56 6.88
CA LEU A 151 -7.80 19.72 6.72
C LEU A 151 -8.51 20.01 8.05
N ALA A 152 -8.09 19.35 9.13
CA ALA A 152 -8.62 19.59 10.47
C ALA A 152 -8.25 21.00 10.96
N ALA A 153 -7.00 21.42 10.77
CA ALA A 153 -6.52 22.75 11.14
C ALA A 153 -7.27 23.84 10.38
N ASP A 154 -7.46 23.69 9.07
CA ASP A 154 -8.19 24.62 8.23
C ASP A 154 -9.67 24.73 8.65
N ASN A 155 -10.30 23.61 8.95
CA ASN A 155 -11.68 23.59 9.43
C ASN A 155 -11.81 24.33 10.77
N ILE A 156 -10.89 24.11 11.71
CA ILE A 156 -10.88 24.83 12.99
C ILE A 156 -10.66 26.33 12.78
N ALA A 157 -9.71 26.70 11.92
CA ALA A 157 -9.43 28.10 11.60
C ALA A 157 -10.64 28.80 10.95
N ASN A 158 -11.43 28.06 10.17
CA ASN A 158 -12.68 28.55 9.56
C ASN A 158 -13.90 28.52 10.52
N GLY A 159 -13.68 28.17 11.80
CA GLY A 159 -14.71 28.22 12.83
C GLY A 159 -15.64 26.99 12.86
N TYR A 160 -15.28 25.90 12.17
CA TYR A 160 -16.04 24.64 12.30
C TYR A 160 -15.82 24.03 13.69
N SER A 161 -16.91 23.67 14.35
CA SER A 161 -16.84 23.02 15.66
C SER A 161 -16.35 21.57 15.53
N MET A 162 -15.38 21.18 16.35
CA MET A 162 -14.93 19.78 16.45
C MET A 162 -15.96 18.86 17.07
N THR A 163 -16.98 19.41 17.74
CA THR A 163 -18.03 18.64 18.39
C THR A 163 -19.36 18.90 17.70
N VAL A 164 -20.12 17.83 17.48
CA VAL A 164 -21.52 17.95 17.11
C VAL A 164 -22.19 18.76 18.22
N GLN A 165 -22.74 19.94 17.92
CA GLN A 165 -23.52 20.67 18.89
C GLN A 165 -24.62 19.75 19.39
N PRO A 166 -24.77 19.56 20.71
CA PRO A 166 -25.86 18.78 21.22
C PRO A 166 -27.16 19.39 20.67
N VAL A 167 -27.99 18.54 20.06
CA VAL A 167 -29.31 18.95 19.55
C VAL A 167 -30.01 19.64 20.69
N GLN A 168 -30.11 20.96 20.62
CA GLN A 168 -30.88 21.69 21.63
C GLN A 168 -32.29 21.17 21.56
N ALA A 169 -32.73 20.47 22.62
CA ALA A 169 -34.08 20.05 22.77
C ALA A 169 -34.94 21.29 22.54
N SER A 170 -35.71 21.32 21.47
CA SER A 170 -36.51 22.48 21.15
C SER A 170 -37.46 22.74 22.34
N THR A 171 -37.43 23.93 22.89
CA THR A 171 -38.32 24.33 23.98
C THR A 171 -39.81 24.08 23.64
N ARG A 172 -40.13 23.98 22.35
CA ARG A 172 -41.42 23.54 21.83
C ARG A 172 -41.78 22.09 22.17
N THR A 173 -40.83 21.18 22.12
CA THR A 173 -41.05 19.75 22.43
C THR A 173 -41.19 19.57 23.94
N ALA A 174 -40.42 20.30 24.74
CA ALA A 174 -40.52 20.28 26.19
C ALA A 174 -41.85 20.88 26.66
N ALA A 175 -42.32 21.99 26.04
CA ALA A 175 -43.59 22.60 26.36
C ALA A 175 -44.81 21.70 26.03
N ARG A 176 -44.74 20.96 24.91
CA ARG A 176 -45.81 20.01 24.54
C ARG A 176 -45.98 18.88 25.55
N GLY A 177 -44.86 18.32 26.06
CA GLY A 177 -44.90 17.26 27.07
C GLY A 177 -45.50 17.70 28.41
N ILE A 178 -45.52 19.00 28.73
CA ILE A 178 -46.15 19.53 29.95
C ILE A 178 -47.66 19.74 29.77
N PHE A 179 -48.13 19.99 28.56
CA PHE A 179 -49.56 20.21 28.29
C PHE A 179 -50.34 18.93 28.00
N GLU A 180 -49.68 17.79 27.80
CA GLU A 180 -50.32 16.48 27.56
C GLU A 180 -50.34 15.59 28.82
N MET A 181 -49.93 16.10 29.98
CA MET A 181 -50.10 15.49 31.31
C MET A 181 -51.34 16.08 32.01
#